data_f47a068b70982e6b10d7fb2291b90132
#
_entry.id   f47a068b70982e6b10d7fb2291b90132
#
_cell.length_a   1.000
_cell.length_b   1.000
_cell.length_c   1.000
_cell.angle_alpha   90.00
_cell.angle_beta   90.00
_cell.angle_gamma   90.00
#
_symmetry.space_group_name_H-M   'P 1'
#
loop_
_entity.id
_entity.type
_entity.pdbx_description
1 polymer ?
#
loop_
_entity_poly.entity_id
_entity_poly.type
_entity_poly.pdbx_seq_one_letter_code
_entity_poly.pdbx_strand_id
1 'polypeptide(L)'
;AVEMYKRAFALGQGLAADEIGTMYLVGNEILPNVAEAFRWYEKGAEMEEAASWYHLGICYAEGLGTEINRDKALEYLYRAYAAEYPGALEYITDNMQVRLQ
;
A
#
# COMPACT_ATOMS: atom_id res chain seq x y z
N ALA A 1 8.55 15.87 -6.40
CA ALA A 1 8.23 14.75 -7.21
C ALA A 1 8.96 13.50 -6.74
N VAL A 2 9.03 12.48 -7.61
CA VAL A 2 9.54 11.18 -7.21
C VAL A 2 10.95 11.24 -6.62
N GLU A 3 11.83 12.04 -7.22
CA GLU A 3 13.22 12.10 -6.77
C GLU A 3 13.34 12.63 -5.35
N MET A 4 12.53 13.61 -4.99
CA MET A 4 12.54 14.13 -3.63
C MET A 4 12.09 13.07 -2.63
N TYR A 5 11.05 12.33 -2.98
CA TYR A 5 10.55 11.27 -2.11
C TYR A 5 11.55 10.13 -1.98
N LYS A 6 12.30 9.82 -3.07
CA LYS A 6 13.33 8.80 -2.99
C LYS A 6 14.45 9.22 -2.04
N ARG A 7 14.80 10.51 -2.04
CA ARG A 7 15.78 11.02 -1.07
C ARG A 7 15.25 10.91 0.35
N ALA A 8 13.97 11.27 0.56
CA ALA A 8 13.38 11.18 1.88
C ALA A 8 13.36 9.74 2.36
N PHE A 9 13.06 8.79 1.48
CA PHE A 9 13.08 7.38 1.85
C PHE A 9 14.48 6.94 2.23
N ALA A 10 15.49 7.37 1.47
CA ALA A 10 16.88 7.03 1.76
C ALA A 10 17.32 7.56 3.12
N LEU A 11 16.68 8.62 3.61
CA LEU A 11 16.97 9.19 4.92
C LEU A 11 16.12 8.57 6.04
N GLY A 12 15.42 7.48 5.73
CA GLY A 12 14.68 6.74 6.75
C GLY A 12 13.22 7.10 6.90
N GLN A 13 12.68 7.90 5.98
CA GLN A 13 11.27 8.29 6.05
C GLN A 13 10.41 7.28 5.29
N GLY A 14 9.89 6.29 6.02
CA GLY A 14 9.14 5.21 5.41
C GLY A 14 7.89 5.67 4.66
N LEU A 15 7.23 6.74 5.14
CA LEU A 15 6.04 7.24 4.45
C LEU A 15 6.34 7.67 3.02
N ALA A 16 7.59 8.09 2.75
CA ALA A 16 7.98 8.48 1.39
C ALA A 16 7.84 7.31 0.42
N ALA A 17 8.07 6.08 0.86
CA ALA A 17 7.89 4.91 0.00
C ALA A 17 6.44 4.77 -0.43
N ASP A 18 5.50 5.02 0.48
CA ASP A 18 4.07 4.96 0.15
C ASP A 18 3.71 6.03 -0.87
N GLU A 19 4.23 7.24 -0.70
CA GLU A 19 3.98 8.31 -1.64
C GLU A 19 4.49 7.98 -3.04
N ILE A 20 5.71 7.41 -3.11
CA ILE A 20 6.27 7.00 -4.40
C ILE A 20 5.39 5.91 -5.04
N GLY A 21 4.98 4.93 -4.23
CA GLY A 21 4.11 3.87 -4.74
C GLY A 21 2.83 4.43 -5.34
N THR A 22 2.21 5.39 -4.66
CA THR A 22 0.98 6.01 -5.15
C THR A 22 1.23 6.78 -6.44
N MET A 23 2.37 7.46 -6.57
CA MET A 23 2.69 8.16 -7.80
C MET A 23 2.79 7.19 -8.99
N TYR A 24 3.41 6.04 -8.79
CA TYR A 24 3.47 5.03 -9.85
C TYR A 24 2.10 4.41 -10.12
N LEU A 25 1.29 4.26 -9.08
CA LEU A 25 -0.03 3.64 -9.25
C LEU A 25 -0.95 4.50 -10.10
N VAL A 26 -1.01 5.80 -9.81
CA VAL A 26 -1.92 6.70 -10.53
C VAL A 26 -1.27 7.32 -11.77
N GLY A 27 0.05 7.31 -11.85
CA GLY A 27 0.74 7.89 -13.00
C GLY A 27 0.78 9.39 -13.02
N ASN A 28 0.73 10.03 -11.84
CA ASN A 28 0.74 11.49 -11.76
C ASN A 28 2.17 11.99 -11.99
N GLU A 29 2.38 12.71 -13.07
CA GLU A 29 3.67 13.27 -13.50
C GLU A 29 4.69 12.23 -13.93
N ILE A 30 4.34 10.95 -13.89
CA ILE A 30 5.19 9.86 -14.37
C ILE A 30 4.28 8.82 -15.02
N LEU A 31 4.87 7.93 -15.81
CA LEU A 31 4.08 6.85 -16.42
C LEU A 31 3.61 5.88 -15.34
N PRO A 32 2.33 5.46 -15.39
CA PRO A 32 1.85 4.47 -14.44
C PRO A 32 2.65 3.18 -14.54
N ASN A 33 2.93 2.57 -13.40
CA ASN A 33 3.66 1.31 -13.35
C ASN A 33 3.28 0.57 -12.08
N VAL A 34 2.32 -0.36 -12.19
CA VAL A 34 1.80 -1.05 -11.00
C VAL A 34 2.86 -1.96 -10.36
N ALA A 35 3.79 -2.50 -11.15
CA ALA A 35 4.86 -3.32 -10.60
C ALA A 35 5.77 -2.49 -9.71
N GLU A 36 6.12 -1.27 -10.14
CA GLU A 36 6.91 -0.37 -9.32
C GLU A 36 6.13 0.08 -8.08
N ALA A 37 4.83 0.38 -8.25
CA ALA A 37 4.00 0.77 -7.12
C ALA A 37 4.01 -0.32 -6.05
N PHE A 38 3.84 -1.58 -6.47
CA PHE A 38 3.84 -2.69 -5.54
C PHE A 38 5.16 -2.77 -4.78
N ARG A 39 6.28 -2.64 -5.48
CA ARG A 39 7.59 -2.72 -4.83
C ARG A 39 7.80 -1.62 -3.80
N TRP A 40 7.34 -0.41 -4.10
CA TRP A 40 7.49 0.70 -3.15
C TRP A 40 6.58 0.54 -1.94
N TYR A 41 5.37 0.00 -2.15
CA TYR A 41 4.50 -0.32 -1.01
C TYR A 41 5.13 -1.40 -0.13
N GLU A 42 5.81 -2.37 -0.74
CA GLU A 42 6.53 -3.37 0.06
C GLU A 42 7.60 -2.71 0.93
N LYS A 43 8.33 -1.76 0.38
CA LYS A 43 9.37 -1.06 1.13
C LYS A 43 8.77 -0.28 2.30
N GLY A 44 7.66 0.39 2.06
CA GLY A 44 6.97 1.11 3.14
C GLY A 44 6.44 0.17 4.21
N ALA A 45 5.93 -0.98 3.79
CA ALA A 45 5.43 -1.98 4.73
C ALA A 45 6.55 -2.53 5.61
N GLU A 46 7.74 -2.71 5.06
CA GLU A 46 8.91 -3.15 5.83
C GLU A 46 9.29 -2.12 6.89
N MET A 47 8.98 -0.86 6.66
CA MET A 47 9.21 0.19 7.63
C MET A 47 8.00 0.44 8.53
N GLU A 48 7.04 -0.48 8.49
CA GLU A 48 5.87 -0.48 9.35
C GLU A 48 4.99 0.75 9.17
N GLU A 49 4.89 1.25 7.93
CA GLU A 49 4.00 2.35 7.61
C GLU A 49 2.58 1.82 7.36
N ALA A 50 1.62 2.28 8.16
CA ALA A 50 0.25 1.77 8.06
C ALA A 50 -0.36 2.05 6.69
N ALA A 51 -0.05 3.20 6.08
CA ALA A 51 -0.54 3.52 4.74
C ALA A 51 -0.07 2.47 3.75
N SER A 52 1.18 2.01 3.87
CA SER A 52 1.73 1.00 2.97
C SER A 52 1.11 -0.36 3.23
N TRP A 53 0.82 -0.71 4.49
CA TRP A 53 0.07 -1.92 4.78
C TRP A 53 -1.29 -1.91 4.07
N TYR A 54 -1.98 -0.78 4.14
CA TYR A 54 -3.28 -0.62 3.48
C TYR A 54 -3.16 -0.79 1.97
N HIS A 55 -2.24 -0.05 1.34
CA HIS A 55 -2.08 -0.10 -0.11
C HIS A 55 -1.55 -1.45 -0.58
N LEU A 56 -0.63 -2.05 0.17
CA LEU A 56 -0.11 -3.36 -0.17
C LEU A 56 -1.22 -4.41 -0.09
N GLY A 57 -2.08 -4.31 0.93
CA GLY A 57 -3.23 -5.18 1.03
C GLY A 57 -4.15 -5.07 -0.18
N ILE A 58 -4.39 -3.85 -0.65
CA ILE A 58 -5.21 -3.63 -1.84
C ILE A 58 -4.54 -4.24 -3.07
N CYS A 59 -3.22 -4.11 -3.18
CA CYS A 59 -2.49 -4.72 -4.30
C CYS A 59 -2.70 -6.24 -4.34
N TYR A 60 -2.63 -6.91 -3.21
CA TYR A 60 -2.88 -8.35 -3.17
C TYR A 60 -4.35 -8.67 -3.41
N ALA A 61 -5.26 -7.82 -2.97
CA ALA A 61 -6.69 -8.07 -3.17
C ALA A 61 -7.10 -7.94 -4.65
N GLU A 62 -6.49 -7.00 -5.37
CA GLU A 62 -6.89 -6.68 -6.73
C GLU A 62 -5.89 -7.13 -7.78
N GLY A 63 -4.75 -7.67 -7.37
CA GLY A 63 -3.75 -8.14 -8.32
C GLY A 63 -2.97 -7.01 -8.98
N LEU A 64 -2.66 -5.96 -8.23
CA LEU A 64 -1.91 -4.81 -8.76
C LEU A 64 -0.42 -5.04 -8.53
N GLY A 65 0.30 -5.35 -9.60
CA GLY A 65 1.74 -5.60 -9.53
C GLY A 65 2.11 -6.94 -8.93
N THR A 66 1.14 -7.77 -8.61
CA THR A 66 1.34 -9.10 -8.05
C THR A 66 0.10 -9.93 -8.37
N GLU A 67 0.17 -11.23 -8.12
CA GLU A 67 -1.01 -12.07 -8.24
C GLU A 67 -1.97 -11.82 -7.10
N ILE A 68 -3.26 -12.04 -7.34
CA ILE A 68 -4.25 -11.91 -6.30
C ILE A 68 -3.95 -12.93 -5.21
N ASN A 69 -3.95 -12.48 -3.95
CA ASN A 69 -3.72 -13.34 -2.82
C ASN A 69 -4.58 -12.82 -1.65
N ARG A 70 -5.73 -13.45 -1.47
CA ARG A 70 -6.70 -12.99 -0.47
C ARG A 70 -6.13 -13.04 0.94
N ASP A 71 -5.39 -14.10 1.28
CA ASP A 71 -4.84 -14.26 2.62
C ASP A 71 -3.86 -13.15 2.95
N LYS A 72 -2.95 -12.84 2.03
CA LYS A 72 -2.02 -11.75 2.24
C LYS A 72 -2.72 -10.40 2.27
N ALA A 73 -3.74 -10.23 1.42
CA ALA A 73 -4.51 -9.00 1.42
C ALA A 73 -5.11 -8.75 2.80
N LEU A 74 -5.75 -9.78 3.37
CA LEU A 74 -6.36 -9.64 4.69
C LEU A 74 -5.32 -9.42 5.78
N GLU A 75 -4.17 -10.08 5.68
CA GLU A 75 -3.11 -9.89 6.66
C GLU A 75 -2.69 -8.43 6.75
N TYR A 76 -2.42 -7.80 5.61
CA TYR A 76 -1.99 -6.41 5.60
C TYR A 76 -3.12 -5.44 5.93
N LEU A 77 -4.33 -5.74 5.44
CA LEU A 77 -5.47 -4.87 5.73
C LEU A 77 -5.83 -4.90 7.22
N TYR A 78 -5.71 -6.05 7.87
CA TYR A 78 -5.95 -6.13 9.31
C TYR A 78 -4.87 -5.37 10.10
N ARG A 79 -3.62 -5.40 9.63
CA ARG A 79 -2.58 -4.60 10.26
C ARG A 79 -2.90 -3.11 10.17
N ALA A 80 -3.34 -2.66 9.00
CA ALA A 80 -3.71 -1.26 8.81
C ALA A 80 -4.90 -0.90 9.69
N TYR A 81 -5.88 -1.81 9.78
CA TYR A 81 -7.05 -1.59 10.62
C TYR A 81 -6.65 -1.49 12.09
N ALA A 82 -5.76 -2.36 12.56
CA ALA A 82 -5.29 -2.32 13.94
C ALA A 82 -4.54 -1.04 14.25
N ALA A 83 -3.89 -0.45 13.24
CA ALA A 83 -3.22 0.83 13.37
C ALA A 83 -4.17 2.00 13.16
N GLU A 84 -5.46 1.73 13.02
CA GLU A 84 -6.51 2.73 12.84
C GLU A 84 -6.33 3.58 11.58
N TYR A 85 -5.80 2.97 10.52
CA TYR A 85 -5.64 3.68 9.27
C TYR A 85 -6.99 3.94 8.62
N PRO A 86 -7.27 5.19 8.21
CA PRO A 86 -8.57 5.53 7.62
C PRO A 86 -8.85 4.73 6.35
N GLY A 87 -10.03 4.17 6.26
CA GLY A 87 -10.45 3.42 5.09
C GLY A 87 -10.17 1.92 5.15
N ALA A 88 -9.33 1.45 6.10
CA ALA A 88 -9.01 0.04 6.15
C ALA A 88 -10.23 -0.80 6.49
N LEU A 89 -11.00 -0.39 7.50
CA LEU A 89 -12.21 -1.11 7.88
C LEU A 89 -13.20 -1.16 6.73
N GLU A 90 -13.43 -0.03 6.10
CA GLU A 90 -14.39 0.06 4.99
C GLU A 90 -13.97 -0.84 3.84
N TYR A 91 -12.67 -0.87 3.51
CA TYR A 91 -12.22 -1.72 2.42
C TYR A 91 -12.45 -3.20 2.77
N ILE A 92 -12.13 -3.59 4.00
CA ILE A 92 -12.30 -4.98 4.42
C ILE A 92 -13.77 -5.38 4.32
N THR A 93 -14.67 -4.56 4.84
CA THR A 93 -16.10 -4.92 4.87
C THR A 93 -16.72 -4.85 3.49
N ASP A 94 -16.35 -3.86 2.67
CA ASP A 94 -17.00 -3.62 1.38
C ASP A 94 -16.43 -4.50 0.27
N ASN A 95 -15.15 -4.84 0.33
CA ASN A 95 -14.47 -5.51 -0.79
C ASN A 95 -14.02 -6.92 -0.47
N MET A 96 -13.78 -7.23 0.80
CA MET A 96 -13.28 -8.57 1.17
C MET A 96 -14.39 -9.44 1.73
N GLN A 97 -15.59 -8.91 1.85
CA GLN A 97 -16.78 -9.65 2.33
C GLN A 97 -16.56 -10.26 3.70
N VAL A 98 -15.88 -9.51 4.56
CA VAL A 98 -15.63 -9.91 5.95
C VAL A 98 -16.37 -8.93 6.85
N ARG A 99 -17.03 -9.44 7.88
CA ARG A 99 -17.69 -8.59 8.86
C ARG A 99 -16.86 -8.56 10.12
N LEU A 100 -16.52 -7.35 10.53
CA LEU A 100 -15.78 -7.12 11.77
C LEU A 100 -16.76 -6.66 12.84
N GLN A 101 -16.71 -7.27 13.99
CA GLN A 101 -17.60 -6.93 15.10
C GLN A 101 -16.84 -6.45 16.31
#